data_ba8cd3dc6dd661ecf3c9c2366569b55b
#
_entry.id   ba8cd3dc6dd661ecf3c9c2366569b55b
#
_cell.length_a   1.000
_cell.length_b   1.000
_cell.length_c   1.000
_cell.angle_alpha   90.00
_cell.angle_beta   90.00
_cell.angle_gamma   90.00
#
_symmetry.space_group_name_H-M   'P 1'
#
loop_
_entity.id
_entity.type
_entity.pdbx_description
1 polymer ?
#
loop_
_entity_poly.entity_id
_entity_poly.type
_entity_poly.pdbx_seq_one_letter_code
_entity_poly.pdbx_strand_id
1 'polypeptide(L)'
;LVPICATIPQDRLLVFAGIGAFGLLAAFLQDCRVWPFAGGRTGGRWLALVLLVLHGPASALLLPLRIAAVPWAGAFMTAGAEDLPRGPEVPRQTFVFVTGSDFLAAYAQIIRTCWADAPNPSRMAVLAPLTSTNEVHRIDDHTLSITPRAGFLNTPFDRAFVRPGRLFRIGERIERPDYVAEIRSLTVDGRPLEVAFRFRVPLEDPSLALLTYRDLWPVAFSPPPAGESVTVRPGF
;
A
#
# COMPACT_ATOMS: atom_id res chain seq x y z
N LEU A 1 -3.00 -22.05 8.88
CA LEU A 1 -3.06 -20.83 8.03
C LEU A 1 -3.61 -19.60 8.76
N VAL A 2 -4.39 -19.76 9.86
CA VAL A 2 -5.02 -18.63 10.58
C VAL A 2 -4.00 -17.55 11.04
N PRO A 3 -2.82 -17.87 11.60
CA PRO A 3 -1.83 -16.87 11.95
C PRO A 3 -1.28 -16.09 10.74
N ILE A 4 -1.28 -16.71 9.56
CA ILE A 4 -0.79 -16.08 8.32
C ILE A 4 -1.77 -15.04 7.80
N CYS A 5 -3.07 -15.24 8.02
CA CYS A 5 -4.12 -14.32 7.60
C CYS A 5 -4.14 -13.00 8.42
N ALA A 6 -3.47 -12.97 9.57
CA ALA A 6 -3.35 -11.78 10.41
C ALA A 6 -2.25 -10.80 9.96
N THR A 7 -1.47 -11.17 8.95
CA THR A 7 -0.37 -10.36 8.42
C THR A 7 -0.51 -10.16 6.93
N ILE A 8 0.21 -9.19 6.38
CA ILE A 8 0.28 -9.01 4.91
C ILE A 8 0.85 -10.31 4.31
N PRO A 9 0.14 -10.95 3.36
CA PRO A 9 0.60 -12.19 2.74
C PRO A 9 1.96 -11.98 2.06
N GLN A 10 2.96 -12.73 2.50
CA GLN A 10 4.29 -12.73 1.88
C GLN A 10 4.70 -14.18 1.64
N ASP A 11 5.43 -14.42 0.56
CA ASP A 11 5.90 -15.76 0.17
C ASP A 11 6.63 -16.47 1.33
N ARG A 12 7.43 -15.74 2.11
CA ARG A 12 8.15 -16.28 3.27
C ARG A 12 7.24 -16.81 4.39
N LEU A 13 6.02 -16.28 4.53
CA LEU A 13 5.06 -16.76 5.53
C LEU A 13 4.42 -18.09 5.10
N LEU A 14 4.52 -18.43 3.81
CA LEU A 14 4.01 -19.69 3.27
C LEU A 14 5.02 -20.83 3.34
N VAL A 15 6.24 -20.62 3.86
CA VAL A 15 7.29 -21.65 3.92
C VAL A 15 6.80 -22.90 4.65
N PHE A 16 6.16 -22.76 5.82
CA PHE A 16 5.67 -23.92 6.58
C PHE A 16 4.49 -24.60 5.88
N ALA A 17 3.58 -23.82 5.29
CA ALA A 17 2.50 -24.38 4.47
C ALA A 17 3.07 -25.04 3.21
N GLY A 18 4.12 -24.46 2.62
CA GLY A 18 4.85 -24.99 1.48
C GLY A 18 5.47 -26.35 1.75
N ILE A 19 6.11 -26.56 2.90
CA ILE A 19 6.70 -27.86 3.29
C ILE A 19 5.64 -28.96 3.24
N GLY A 20 4.47 -28.72 3.84
CA GLY A 20 3.36 -29.67 3.81
C GLY A 20 2.81 -29.88 2.38
N ALA A 21 2.67 -28.81 1.62
CA ALA A 21 2.20 -28.88 0.23
C ALA A 21 3.18 -29.64 -0.68
N PHE A 22 4.49 -29.46 -0.50
CA PHE A 22 5.51 -30.21 -1.23
C PHE A 22 5.53 -31.68 -0.87
N GLY A 23 5.28 -32.02 0.41
CA GLY A 23 5.10 -33.41 0.83
C GLY A 23 3.91 -34.10 0.13
N LEU A 24 2.77 -33.42 0.07
CA LEU A 24 1.58 -33.91 -0.65
C LEU A 24 1.81 -34.00 -2.15
N LEU A 25 2.51 -33.02 -2.73
CA LEU A 25 2.88 -33.03 -4.15
C LEU A 25 3.80 -34.22 -4.46
N ALA A 26 4.79 -34.49 -3.63
CA ALA A 26 5.69 -35.63 -3.78
C ALA A 26 4.93 -36.96 -3.73
N ALA A 27 4.04 -37.13 -2.77
CA ALA A 27 3.16 -38.31 -2.67
C ALA A 27 2.27 -38.48 -3.91
N PHE A 28 1.64 -37.40 -4.36
CA PHE A 28 0.83 -37.39 -5.58
C PHE A 28 1.63 -37.77 -6.83
N LEU A 29 2.82 -37.24 -6.99
CA LEU A 29 3.69 -37.56 -8.13
C LEU A 29 4.17 -39.01 -8.08
N GLN A 30 4.45 -39.53 -6.89
CA GLN A 30 4.82 -40.93 -6.68
C GLN A 30 3.65 -41.87 -7.05
N ASP A 31 2.43 -41.58 -6.62
CA ASP A 31 1.25 -42.34 -6.97
C ASP A 31 0.98 -42.34 -8.49
N CYS A 32 1.14 -41.19 -9.14
CA CYS A 32 1.03 -41.09 -10.59
C CYS A 32 2.09 -41.91 -11.35
N ARG A 33 3.28 -42.11 -10.76
CA ARG A 33 4.37 -42.89 -11.33
C ARG A 33 4.19 -44.38 -11.12
N VAL A 34 3.71 -44.76 -9.93
CA VAL A 34 3.49 -46.17 -9.57
C VAL A 34 2.27 -46.79 -10.30
N TRP A 35 1.32 -45.94 -10.71
CA TRP A 35 0.10 -46.40 -11.39
C TRP A 35 -0.01 -45.93 -12.87
N PRO A 36 0.97 -46.22 -13.73
CA PRO A 36 0.89 -45.82 -15.13
C PRO A 36 -0.11 -46.63 -15.95
N PHE A 37 -0.60 -47.79 -15.43
CA PHE A 37 -1.36 -48.76 -16.17
C PHE A 37 -2.83 -49.00 -15.72
N ALA A 38 -3.26 -48.39 -14.65
CA ALA A 38 -4.68 -48.37 -14.29
C ALA A 38 -5.44 -47.44 -15.22
N GLY A 39 -6.02 -48.02 -16.24
CA GLY A 39 -6.75 -47.31 -17.31
C GLY A 39 -7.75 -46.32 -16.73
N GLY A 40 -7.69 -45.07 -17.17
CA GLY A 40 -8.78 -44.16 -17.03
C GLY A 40 -8.50 -42.75 -16.47
N ARG A 41 -7.28 -42.37 -16.10
CA ARG A 41 -7.01 -41.00 -15.56
C ARG A 41 -5.95 -40.24 -16.33
N THR A 42 -6.21 -39.96 -17.59
CA THR A 42 -5.41 -39.04 -18.43
C THR A 42 -5.26 -37.66 -17.74
N GLY A 43 -6.30 -37.19 -17.03
CA GLY A 43 -6.27 -35.93 -16.31
C GLY A 43 -5.25 -35.87 -15.17
N GLY A 44 -5.06 -36.94 -14.40
CA GLY A 44 -4.07 -36.98 -13.33
C GLY A 44 -2.63 -36.89 -13.84
N ARG A 45 -2.33 -37.49 -14.98
CA ARG A 45 -1.01 -37.41 -15.62
C ARG A 45 -0.68 -36.02 -16.15
N TRP A 46 -1.65 -35.38 -16.77
CA TRP A 46 -1.49 -33.98 -17.21
C TRP A 46 -1.30 -33.05 -16.02
N LEU A 47 -2.06 -33.22 -14.96
CA LEU A 47 -1.87 -32.44 -13.74
C LEU A 47 -0.49 -32.68 -13.13
N ALA A 48 -0.03 -33.92 -13.02
CA ALA A 48 1.32 -34.26 -12.54
C ALA A 48 2.41 -33.62 -13.40
N LEU A 49 2.27 -33.65 -14.72
CA LEU A 49 3.20 -33.04 -15.65
C LEU A 49 3.23 -31.51 -15.47
N VAL A 50 2.07 -30.86 -15.41
CA VAL A 50 1.97 -29.41 -15.19
C VAL A 50 2.62 -29.02 -13.87
N LEU A 51 2.33 -29.73 -12.76
CA LEU A 51 2.92 -29.46 -11.47
C LEU A 51 4.43 -29.69 -11.46
N LEU A 52 4.92 -30.74 -12.13
CA LEU A 52 6.34 -31.01 -12.27
C LEU A 52 7.06 -29.89 -13.05
N VAL A 53 6.46 -29.44 -14.16
CA VAL A 53 7.02 -28.36 -14.97
C VAL A 53 7.03 -27.03 -14.21
N LEU A 54 5.94 -26.71 -13.52
CA LEU A 54 5.84 -25.46 -12.75
C LEU A 54 6.83 -25.42 -11.57
N HIS A 55 6.93 -26.51 -10.81
CA HIS A 55 7.77 -26.56 -9.60
C HIS A 55 9.21 -26.97 -9.88
N GLY A 56 9.51 -27.54 -11.03
CA GLY A 56 10.84 -27.91 -11.47
C GLY A 56 11.44 -26.88 -12.44
N PRO A 57 11.43 -27.16 -13.75
CA PRO A 57 12.14 -26.32 -14.71
C PRO A 57 11.65 -24.88 -14.79
N ALA A 58 10.34 -24.63 -14.67
CA ALA A 58 9.82 -23.27 -14.70
C ALA A 58 10.28 -22.45 -13.49
N SER A 59 10.26 -23.03 -12.29
CA SER A 59 10.78 -22.33 -11.09
C SER A 59 12.27 -22.07 -11.19
N ALA A 60 13.05 -23.03 -11.70
CA ALA A 60 14.50 -22.90 -11.88
C ALA A 60 14.84 -21.79 -12.88
N LEU A 61 14.06 -21.67 -13.99
CA LEU A 61 14.19 -20.61 -14.98
C LEU A 61 13.78 -19.23 -14.47
N LEU A 62 12.71 -19.17 -13.65
CA LEU A 62 12.21 -17.91 -13.10
C LEU A 62 13.02 -17.42 -11.89
N LEU A 63 13.80 -18.29 -11.24
CA LEU A 63 14.59 -17.92 -10.08
C LEU A 63 15.63 -16.81 -10.37
N PRO A 64 16.45 -16.88 -11.44
CA PRO A 64 17.38 -15.80 -11.79
C PRO A 64 16.65 -14.48 -12.07
N LEU A 65 15.49 -14.53 -12.71
CA LEU A 65 14.66 -13.36 -12.99
C LEU A 65 14.13 -12.72 -11.70
N ARG A 66 13.68 -13.54 -10.76
CA ARG A 66 13.26 -13.08 -9.43
C ARG A 66 14.42 -12.47 -8.64
N ILE A 67 15.59 -13.11 -8.65
CA ILE A 67 16.78 -12.59 -7.99
C ILE A 67 17.18 -11.23 -8.57
N ALA A 68 17.13 -11.07 -9.91
CA ALA A 68 17.42 -9.80 -10.57
C ALA A 68 16.37 -8.71 -10.25
N ALA A 69 15.11 -9.08 -10.02
CA ALA A 69 14.04 -8.13 -9.69
C ALA A 69 14.14 -7.58 -8.25
N VAL A 70 14.73 -8.33 -7.31
CA VAL A 70 14.83 -7.92 -5.89
C VAL A 70 15.68 -6.64 -5.71
N PRO A 71 16.90 -6.52 -6.27
CA PRO A 71 17.68 -5.28 -6.20
C PRO A 71 16.95 -4.08 -6.82
N TRP A 72 16.27 -4.31 -7.95
CA TRP A 72 15.48 -3.26 -8.60
C TRP A 72 14.34 -2.76 -7.69
N ALA A 73 13.56 -3.69 -7.10
CA ALA A 73 12.50 -3.34 -6.16
C ALA A 73 13.07 -2.67 -4.89
N GLY A 74 14.23 -3.13 -4.42
CA GLY A 74 14.95 -2.53 -3.31
C GLY A 74 15.38 -1.10 -3.62
N ALA A 75 16.03 -0.86 -4.76
CA ALA A 75 16.45 0.47 -5.21
C ALA A 75 15.26 1.42 -5.34
N PHE A 76 14.17 0.95 -5.90
CA PHE A 76 12.93 1.70 -5.99
C PHE A 76 12.40 2.14 -4.62
N MET A 77 12.38 1.24 -3.64
CA MET A 77 11.92 1.57 -2.28
C MET A 77 12.88 2.49 -1.53
N THR A 78 14.20 2.28 -1.68
CA THR A 78 15.22 3.11 -1.00
C THR A 78 15.26 4.51 -1.55
N ALA A 79 15.19 4.69 -2.86
CA ALA A 79 15.21 6.00 -3.47
C ALA A 79 14.04 6.87 -2.98
N GLY A 80 12.82 6.33 -2.94
CA GLY A 80 11.66 7.04 -2.38
C GLY A 80 11.83 7.46 -0.91
N ALA A 81 12.64 6.74 -0.13
CA ALA A 81 12.96 7.12 1.24
C ALA A 81 14.07 8.17 1.32
N GLU A 82 14.95 8.22 0.32
CA GLU A 82 16.06 9.17 0.25
C GLU A 82 15.61 10.60 -0.07
N ASP A 83 14.53 10.77 -0.79
CA ASP A 83 13.96 12.06 -1.15
C ASP A 83 13.15 12.73 -0.02
N LEU A 84 12.89 11.99 1.05
CA LEU A 84 12.20 12.56 2.22
C LEU A 84 13.14 13.48 3.03
N PRO A 85 12.61 14.53 3.70
CA PRO A 85 13.39 15.44 4.53
C PRO A 85 14.28 14.71 5.54
N ARG A 86 15.52 15.16 5.74
CA ARG A 86 16.54 14.53 6.61
C ARG A 86 17.12 15.44 7.69
N GLY A 87 16.62 16.66 7.80
CA GLY A 87 17.13 17.65 8.74
C GLY A 87 16.92 17.28 10.22
N PRO A 88 17.58 17.98 11.15
CA PRO A 88 17.46 17.75 12.60
C PRO A 88 16.03 18.07 13.12
N GLU A 89 15.23 18.78 12.35
CA GLU A 89 13.83 19.12 12.65
C GLU A 89 12.88 17.93 12.46
N VAL A 90 13.24 16.96 11.62
CA VAL A 90 12.38 15.82 11.26
C VAL A 90 11.75 15.09 12.44
N PRO A 91 12.44 14.80 13.56
CA PRO A 91 11.82 14.14 14.70
C PRO A 91 10.68 14.93 15.36
N ARG A 92 10.58 16.23 15.08
CA ARG A 92 9.50 17.10 15.57
C ARG A 92 8.40 17.33 14.55
N GLN A 93 8.61 16.88 13.29
CA GLN A 93 7.65 17.05 12.21
C GLN A 93 6.67 15.89 12.12
N THR A 94 5.47 16.20 11.65
CA THR A 94 4.51 15.21 11.14
C THR A 94 4.58 15.22 9.61
N PHE A 95 4.89 14.08 9.01
CA PHE A 95 4.84 13.92 7.55
C PHE A 95 3.41 13.58 7.13
N VAL A 96 2.82 14.42 6.30
CA VAL A 96 1.48 14.23 5.77
C VAL A 96 1.54 14.06 4.27
N PHE A 97 1.30 12.86 3.80
CA PHE A 97 1.15 12.58 2.39
C PHE A 97 -0.27 12.95 1.96
N VAL A 98 -0.41 14.07 1.26
CA VAL A 98 -1.69 14.55 0.71
C VAL A 98 -2.27 13.50 -0.23
N THR A 99 -1.40 12.89 -1.07
CA THR A 99 -1.71 11.67 -1.81
C THR A 99 -0.60 10.66 -1.60
N GLY A 100 -0.96 9.42 -1.30
CA GLY A 100 0.05 8.43 -0.98
C GLY A 100 -0.51 7.01 -0.85
N SER A 101 0.37 6.12 -0.42
CA SER A 101 0.04 4.76 -0.05
C SER A 101 0.53 4.51 1.37
N ASP A 102 -0.34 4.03 2.24
CA ASP A 102 0.03 3.63 3.60
C ASP A 102 1.17 2.62 3.61
N PHE A 103 1.19 1.73 2.63
CA PHE A 103 2.25 0.75 2.45
C PHE A 103 3.61 1.42 2.16
N LEU A 104 3.66 2.35 1.19
CA LEU A 104 4.91 3.04 0.86
C LEU A 104 5.38 3.94 2.00
N ALA A 105 4.47 4.62 2.70
CA ALA A 105 4.79 5.44 3.86
C ALA A 105 5.38 4.59 5.00
N ALA A 106 4.77 3.43 5.31
CA ALA A 106 5.30 2.51 6.32
C ALA A 106 6.67 1.94 5.93
N TYR A 107 6.87 1.58 4.66
CA TYR A 107 8.17 1.11 4.17
C TYR A 107 9.23 2.20 4.22
N ALA A 108 8.91 3.43 3.84
CA ALA A 108 9.83 4.56 3.94
C ALA A 108 10.34 4.74 5.38
N GLN A 109 9.47 4.61 6.39
CA GLN A 109 9.86 4.67 7.79
C GLN A 109 10.84 3.54 8.18
N ILE A 110 10.56 2.30 7.75
CA ILE A 110 11.44 1.15 8.01
C ILE A 110 12.81 1.35 7.37
N ILE A 111 12.85 1.78 6.10
CA ILE A 111 14.08 2.00 5.35
C ILE A 111 14.92 3.09 6.01
N ARG A 112 14.30 4.20 6.42
CA ARG A 112 14.97 5.31 7.12
C ARG A 112 15.65 4.82 8.40
N THR A 113 14.94 4.01 9.19
CA THR A 113 15.46 3.49 10.47
C THR A 113 16.56 2.46 10.26
N CYS A 114 16.39 1.53 9.30
CA CYS A 114 17.25 0.34 9.23
C CYS A 114 18.42 0.50 8.26
N TRP A 115 18.30 1.34 7.23
CA TRP A 115 19.28 1.36 6.13
C TRP A 115 19.79 2.75 5.76
N ALA A 116 19.03 3.80 5.99
CA ALA A 116 19.42 5.14 5.57
C ALA A 116 20.01 6.00 6.70
N ASP A 117 20.02 5.50 7.94
CA ASP A 117 20.43 6.23 9.17
C ASP A 117 19.86 7.66 9.20
N ALA A 118 18.59 7.78 8.80
CA ALA A 118 17.91 9.05 8.69
C ALA A 118 16.86 9.18 9.82
N PRO A 119 16.69 10.38 10.38
CA PRO A 119 15.74 10.59 11.47
C PRO A 119 14.31 10.33 10.98
N ASN A 120 13.52 9.66 11.82
CA ASN A 120 12.09 9.46 11.56
C ASN A 120 11.28 10.66 12.03
N PRO A 121 10.20 11.02 11.31
CA PRO A 121 9.25 12.01 11.79
C PRO A 121 8.51 11.51 13.03
N SER A 122 7.95 12.44 13.81
CA SER A 122 7.13 12.10 14.97
C SER A 122 5.93 11.25 14.59
N ARG A 123 5.34 11.51 13.43
CA ARG A 123 4.20 10.78 12.86
C ARG A 123 4.21 10.83 11.34
N MET A 124 3.52 9.86 10.74
CA MET A 124 3.21 9.83 9.32
C MET A 124 1.71 9.63 9.12
N ALA A 125 1.14 10.33 8.16
CA ALA A 125 -0.26 10.20 7.78
C ALA A 125 -0.39 10.23 6.26
N VAL A 126 -1.35 9.47 5.73
CA VAL A 126 -1.74 9.49 4.32
C VAL A 126 -3.20 9.94 4.26
N LEU A 127 -3.50 10.98 3.48
CA LEU A 127 -4.84 11.55 3.43
C LEU A 127 -5.68 10.95 2.31
N ALA A 128 -5.10 10.74 1.14
CA ALA A 128 -5.82 10.25 -0.02
C ALA A 128 -5.02 9.20 -0.81
N PRO A 129 -5.71 8.29 -1.55
CA PRO A 129 -5.06 7.21 -2.27
C PRO A 129 -4.18 7.71 -3.41
N LEU A 130 -3.01 7.08 -3.57
CA LEU A 130 -2.07 7.32 -4.66
C LEU A 130 -2.63 6.89 -6.04
N THR A 131 -3.52 5.91 -6.06
CA THR A 131 -4.02 5.25 -7.28
C THR A 131 -5.11 6.04 -8.01
N SER A 132 -5.51 7.20 -7.49
CA SER A 132 -6.58 8.04 -8.06
C SER A 132 -6.07 9.45 -8.34
N THR A 133 -6.63 10.07 -9.37
CA THR A 133 -6.52 11.53 -9.51
C THR A 133 -7.31 12.16 -8.37
N ASN A 134 -6.65 13.04 -7.62
CA ASN A 134 -7.22 13.69 -6.46
C ASN A 134 -7.33 15.20 -6.72
N GLU A 135 -8.50 15.77 -6.49
CA GLU A 135 -8.68 17.21 -6.43
C GLU A 135 -8.47 17.65 -4.99
N VAL A 136 -7.50 18.55 -4.77
CA VAL A 136 -7.15 19.08 -3.47
C VAL A 136 -7.55 20.54 -3.43
N HIS A 137 -8.52 20.88 -2.63
CA HIS A 137 -9.05 22.22 -2.44
C HIS A 137 -8.63 22.76 -1.07
N ARG A 138 -8.01 23.94 -1.03
CA ARG A 138 -7.69 24.63 0.22
C ARG A 138 -8.89 25.48 0.64
N ILE A 139 -9.54 25.12 1.74
CA ILE A 139 -10.67 25.86 2.28
C ILE A 139 -10.20 27.11 3.04
N ASP A 140 -9.23 26.91 3.93
CA ASP A 140 -8.65 27.96 4.78
C ASP A 140 -7.19 27.62 5.14
N ASP A 141 -6.58 28.37 6.07
CA ASP A 141 -5.17 28.18 6.48
C ASP A 141 -4.92 26.83 7.21
N HIS A 142 -5.95 26.16 7.65
CA HIS A 142 -5.85 24.90 8.39
C HIS A 142 -6.49 23.72 7.68
N THR A 143 -7.23 23.95 6.57
CA THR A 143 -8.15 22.93 6.05
C THR A 143 -7.92 22.64 4.56
N LEU A 144 -7.64 21.37 4.26
CA LEU A 144 -7.67 20.83 2.91
C LEU A 144 -8.90 19.93 2.73
N SER A 145 -9.66 20.11 1.66
CA SER A 145 -10.66 19.15 1.20
C SER A 145 -10.07 18.34 0.05
N ILE A 146 -10.23 17.03 0.08
CA ILE A 146 -9.70 16.13 -0.94
C ILE A 146 -10.83 15.29 -1.51
N THR A 147 -10.91 15.29 -2.84
CA THR A 147 -11.91 14.54 -3.60
C THR A 147 -11.20 13.61 -4.60
N PRO A 148 -10.96 12.34 -4.24
CA PRO A 148 -10.48 11.36 -5.20
C PRO A 148 -11.54 11.10 -6.28
N ARG A 149 -11.14 11.06 -7.55
CA ARG A 149 -12.06 10.81 -8.68
C ARG A 149 -12.88 9.53 -8.51
N ALA A 150 -12.29 8.49 -7.93
CA ALA A 150 -12.96 7.20 -7.67
C ALA A 150 -13.57 7.11 -6.26
N GLY A 151 -13.52 8.19 -5.47
CA GLY A 151 -13.84 8.20 -4.04
C GLY A 151 -12.79 7.47 -3.19
N PHE A 152 -12.91 7.60 -1.89
CA PHE A 152 -12.10 6.86 -0.92
C PHE A 152 -12.52 5.39 -0.87
N LEU A 153 -11.64 4.52 -0.36
CA LEU A 153 -11.89 3.07 -0.20
C LEU A 153 -12.29 2.39 -1.52
N ASN A 154 -11.66 2.80 -2.60
CA ASN A 154 -12.01 2.32 -3.94
C ASN A 154 -11.54 0.88 -4.19
N THR A 155 -10.42 0.47 -3.63
CA THR A 155 -9.86 -0.87 -3.84
C THR A 155 -10.36 -1.88 -2.80
N PRO A 156 -10.38 -3.19 -3.12
CA PRO A 156 -10.64 -4.23 -2.12
C PRO A 156 -9.63 -4.20 -0.95
N PHE A 157 -8.39 -3.79 -1.22
CA PHE A 157 -7.35 -3.65 -0.19
C PHE A 157 -7.70 -2.55 0.80
N ASP A 158 -8.11 -1.36 0.35
CA ASP A 158 -8.54 -0.28 1.24
C ASP A 158 -9.73 -0.69 2.11
N ARG A 159 -10.66 -1.45 1.52
CA ARG A 159 -11.85 -1.95 2.23
C ARG A 159 -11.54 -3.04 3.25
N ALA A 160 -10.44 -3.76 3.10
CA ALA A 160 -10.04 -4.80 4.06
C ALA A 160 -9.76 -4.25 5.47
N PHE A 161 -9.42 -2.96 5.59
CA PHE A 161 -9.20 -2.27 6.87
C PHE A 161 -10.45 -1.60 7.44
N VAL A 162 -11.58 -1.69 6.73
CA VAL A 162 -12.86 -1.13 7.18
C VAL A 162 -13.74 -2.27 7.70
N ARG A 163 -14.38 -2.03 8.84
CA ARG A 163 -15.32 -3.02 9.42
C ARG A 163 -16.41 -3.36 8.38
N PRO A 164 -16.66 -4.64 8.09
CA PRO A 164 -17.72 -5.04 7.18
C PRO A 164 -19.08 -4.45 7.60
N GLY A 165 -19.81 -3.90 6.62
CA GLY A 165 -21.11 -3.28 6.87
C GLY A 165 -21.07 -1.89 7.51
N ARG A 166 -19.89 -1.26 7.65
CA ARG A 166 -19.79 0.11 8.11
C ARG A 166 -20.50 1.07 7.14
N LEU A 167 -21.44 1.83 7.66
CA LEU A 167 -22.10 2.91 6.96
C LEU A 167 -21.43 4.24 7.33
N PHE A 168 -21.02 4.98 6.34
CA PHE A 168 -20.49 6.34 6.50
C PHE A 168 -21.64 7.36 6.42
N ARG A 169 -21.45 8.50 7.09
CA ARG A 169 -22.44 9.59 7.11
C ARG A 169 -21.78 10.91 6.76
N ILE A 170 -22.50 11.76 6.05
CA ILE A 170 -22.08 13.15 5.84
C ILE A 170 -22.04 13.86 7.19
N GLY A 171 -20.95 14.63 7.44
CA GLY A 171 -20.70 15.28 8.72
C GLY A 171 -20.04 14.36 9.75
N GLU A 172 -19.81 13.07 9.45
CA GLU A 172 -19.08 12.18 10.34
C GLU A 172 -17.64 12.68 10.51
N ARG A 173 -17.18 12.77 11.76
CA ARG A 173 -15.85 13.25 12.11
C ARG A 173 -14.99 12.14 12.67
N ILE A 174 -13.76 12.07 12.21
CA ILE A 174 -12.73 11.12 12.67
C ILE A 174 -11.56 11.93 13.21
N GLU A 175 -11.37 11.89 14.51
CA GLU A 175 -10.28 12.59 15.17
C GLU A 175 -8.97 11.82 15.05
N ARG A 176 -7.92 12.53 14.71
CA ARG A 176 -6.53 12.08 14.71
C ARG A 176 -5.69 13.07 15.55
N PRO A 177 -4.50 12.66 16.03
CA PRO A 177 -3.68 13.57 16.84
C PRO A 177 -3.37 14.91 16.16
N ASP A 178 -3.18 14.92 14.85
CA ASP A 178 -2.71 16.08 14.09
C ASP A 178 -3.84 16.79 13.32
N TYR A 179 -4.95 16.10 13.05
CA TYR A 179 -6.08 16.65 12.29
C TYR A 179 -7.42 15.99 12.63
N VAL A 180 -8.50 16.62 12.23
CA VAL A 180 -9.85 16.05 12.20
C VAL A 180 -10.26 15.86 10.75
N ALA A 181 -10.63 14.64 10.36
CA ALA A 181 -11.22 14.35 9.06
C ALA A 181 -12.75 14.40 9.16
N GLU A 182 -13.40 15.14 8.27
CA GLU A 182 -14.86 15.26 8.21
C GLU A 182 -15.35 14.87 6.80
N ILE A 183 -16.29 13.93 6.75
CA ILE A 183 -16.90 13.48 5.48
C ILE A 183 -17.86 14.55 5.00
N ARG A 184 -17.60 15.13 3.82
CA ARG A 184 -18.41 16.17 3.20
C ARG A 184 -19.43 15.63 2.21
N SER A 185 -19.06 14.57 1.47
CA SER A 185 -19.96 13.92 0.53
C SER A 185 -19.68 12.43 0.43
N LEU A 186 -20.64 11.68 -0.12
CA LEU A 186 -20.57 10.24 -0.33
C LEU A 186 -20.74 9.91 -1.82
N THR A 187 -20.14 8.81 -2.22
CA THR A 187 -20.38 8.16 -3.51
C THR A 187 -21.77 7.51 -3.54
N VAL A 188 -22.24 7.11 -4.72
CA VAL A 188 -23.53 6.42 -4.88
C VAL A 188 -23.59 5.11 -4.09
N ASP A 189 -22.46 4.43 -3.91
CA ASP A 189 -22.32 3.20 -3.13
C ASP A 189 -22.03 3.44 -1.63
N GLY A 190 -22.15 4.68 -1.15
CA GLY A 190 -22.08 5.05 0.26
C GLY A 190 -20.67 5.16 0.85
N ARG A 191 -19.61 5.15 0.02
CA ARG A 191 -18.24 5.42 0.45
C ARG A 191 -17.98 6.93 0.54
N PRO A 192 -17.01 7.40 1.34
CA PRO A 192 -16.62 8.81 1.30
C PRO A 192 -16.14 9.21 -0.10
N LEU A 193 -16.67 10.34 -0.61
CA LEU A 193 -16.25 10.93 -1.87
C LEU A 193 -15.37 12.15 -1.63
N GLU A 194 -15.81 13.04 -0.77
CA GLU A 194 -15.07 14.23 -0.36
C GLU A 194 -14.84 14.21 1.14
N VAL A 195 -13.60 14.45 1.57
CA VAL A 195 -13.23 14.52 2.99
C VAL A 195 -12.42 15.79 3.23
N ALA A 196 -12.87 16.58 4.21
CA ALA A 196 -12.13 17.74 4.70
C ALA A 196 -11.22 17.34 5.86
N PHE A 197 -9.96 17.72 5.78
CA PHE A 197 -8.92 17.48 6.79
C PHE A 197 -8.55 18.82 7.43
N ARG A 198 -8.98 19.04 8.67
CA ARG A 198 -8.65 20.23 9.43
C ARG A 198 -7.50 19.96 10.37
N PHE A 199 -6.36 20.56 10.10
CA PHE A 199 -5.14 20.45 10.90
C PHE A 199 -5.20 21.35 12.14
N ARG A 200 -4.47 20.94 13.18
CA ARG A 200 -4.38 21.71 14.44
C ARG A 200 -3.47 22.93 14.34
N VAL A 201 -2.56 22.91 13.37
CA VAL A 201 -1.63 24.00 13.04
C VAL A 201 -1.90 24.49 11.61
N PRO A 202 -1.46 25.69 11.21
CA PRO A 202 -1.53 26.14 9.83
C PRO A 202 -0.82 25.19 8.88
N LEU A 203 -1.26 25.13 7.62
CA LEU A 203 -0.69 24.23 6.60
C LEU A 203 0.78 24.54 6.30
N GLU A 204 1.22 25.78 6.53
CA GLU A 204 2.60 26.24 6.38
C GLU A 204 3.45 26.12 7.64
N ASP A 205 2.89 25.56 8.74
CA ASP A 205 3.66 25.41 9.98
C ASP A 205 4.85 24.46 9.76
N PRO A 206 6.06 24.81 10.21
CA PRO A 206 7.26 24.00 10.00
C PRO A 206 7.22 22.64 10.71
N SER A 207 6.31 22.43 11.65
CA SER A 207 6.07 21.11 12.26
C SER A 207 5.29 20.17 11.35
N LEU A 208 4.75 20.68 10.22
CA LEU A 208 3.97 19.94 9.25
C LEU A 208 4.72 19.87 7.92
N ALA A 209 5.17 18.70 7.53
CA ALA A 209 5.75 18.48 6.21
C ALA A 209 4.70 17.86 5.28
N LEU A 210 4.10 18.69 4.42
CA LEU A 210 3.15 18.22 3.41
C LEU A 210 3.92 17.63 2.23
N LEU A 211 3.58 16.42 1.86
CA LEU A 211 4.23 15.63 0.82
C LEU A 211 3.19 15.08 -0.16
N THR A 212 3.61 14.79 -1.36
CA THR A 212 2.84 14.03 -2.35
C THR A 212 3.77 13.13 -3.14
N TYR A 213 3.22 12.17 -3.88
CA TYR A 213 4.01 11.35 -4.79
C TYR A 213 3.90 11.90 -6.22
N ARG A 214 5.05 12.04 -6.89
CA ARG A 214 5.16 12.30 -8.33
C ARG A 214 6.06 11.22 -8.91
N ASP A 215 5.56 10.50 -9.93
CA ASP A 215 6.30 9.39 -10.55
C ASP A 215 6.87 8.40 -9.50
N LEU A 216 6.05 8.08 -8.49
CA LEU A 216 6.36 7.21 -7.34
C LEU A 216 7.41 7.78 -6.35
N TRP A 217 7.89 8.99 -6.55
CA TRP A 217 8.82 9.68 -5.64
C TRP A 217 8.08 10.65 -4.71
N PRO A 218 8.40 10.67 -3.42
CA PRO A 218 7.85 11.67 -2.51
C PRO A 218 8.48 13.03 -2.80
N VAL A 219 7.63 14.02 -3.00
CA VAL A 219 8.04 15.43 -3.23
C VAL A 219 7.26 16.32 -2.27
N ALA A 220 7.84 17.49 -1.97
CA ALA A 220 7.14 18.49 -1.18
C ALA A 220 5.86 18.95 -1.89
N PHE A 221 4.77 19.04 -1.14
CA PHE A 221 3.50 19.57 -1.61
C PHE A 221 3.29 20.98 -1.08
N SER A 222 3.10 21.94 -1.98
CA SER A 222 2.72 23.30 -1.62
C SER A 222 1.22 23.44 -1.76
N PRO A 223 0.47 23.72 -0.67
CA PRO A 223 -0.96 23.98 -0.75
C PRO A 223 -1.28 25.12 -1.72
N PRO A 224 -2.36 25.06 -2.48
CA PRO A 224 -2.80 26.19 -3.28
C PRO A 224 -3.21 27.37 -2.39
N PRO A 225 -3.39 28.59 -2.93
CA PRO A 225 -4.01 29.69 -2.21
C PRO A 225 -5.36 29.31 -1.62
N ALA A 226 -5.75 29.95 -0.51
CA ALA A 226 -7.06 29.70 0.11
C ALA A 226 -8.20 29.98 -0.89
N GLY A 227 -9.15 29.05 -0.98
CA GLY A 227 -10.25 29.09 -1.94
C GLY A 227 -9.92 28.48 -3.31
N GLU A 228 -8.69 28.05 -3.56
CA GLU A 228 -8.28 27.46 -4.83
C GLU A 228 -8.11 25.93 -4.73
N SER A 229 -8.10 25.29 -5.89
CA SER A 229 -7.92 23.84 -6.04
C SER A 229 -6.72 23.52 -6.92
N VAL A 230 -6.09 22.38 -6.63
CA VAL A 230 -5.05 21.79 -7.47
C VAL A 230 -5.37 20.31 -7.72
N THR A 231 -5.12 19.87 -8.96
CA THR A 231 -5.29 18.45 -9.31
C THR A 231 -3.95 17.72 -9.14
N VAL A 232 -3.95 16.73 -8.26
CA VAL A 232 -2.82 15.81 -8.06
C VAL A 232 -3.13 14.52 -8.82
N ARG A 233 -2.33 14.22 -9.83
CA ARG A 233 -2.46 13.01 -10.65
C ARG A 233 -1.70 11.85 -10.01
N PRO A 234 -2.15 10.60 -10.20
CA PRO A 234 -1.36 9.45 -9.79
C PRO A 234 -0.01 9.48 -10.49
N GLY A 235 1.03 9.14 -9.76
CA GLY A 235 2.39 9.08 -10.27
C GLY A 235 2.73 7.70 -10.87
N PHE A 236 1.99 7.28 -11.90
CA PHE A 236 2.26 6.05 -12.67
C PHE A 236 2.39 6.38 -14.15
#